data_909d65abb2924cd555ea0fa11e09890b
#
_entry.id   909d65abb2924cd555ea0fa11e09890b
#
_cell.length_a   1.000
_cell.length_b   1.000
_cell.length_c   1.000
_cell.angle_alpha   90.00
_cell.angle_beta   90.00
_cell.angle_gamma   90.00
#
_symmetry.space_group_name_H-M   'P 1'
#
loop_
_entity.id
_entity.type
_entity.pdbx_description
1 polymer ?
#
loop_
_entity_poly.entity_id
_entity_poly.type
_entity_poly.pdbx_seq_one_letter_code
_entity_poly.pdbx_strand_id
1 'polypeptide(L)'
;MRKSILVLLLILTVSCRESPQPKPSGFLALNYDTSSFKHLEIDCPFSFEKNLKAEVDIENPNRPCWVNLTYPEMNAKIYLTYSPVNNNLRELLIDAQKLPEKHTIKADLIEASIYENEKNNTFGNFYEVEGDAASQAQFYLTDSTSHFLTGAIYFEAKPNYDSILPAADYLKKDIRHLMETLKWE
;
A
#
# COMPACT_ATOMS: atom_id res chain seq x y z
N MET A 1 32.31 -8.28 65.30
CA MET A 1 31.29 -7.27 64.90
C MET A 1 31.74 -6.35 63.76
N ARG A 2 32.87 -5.63 63.85
CA ARG A 2 33.30 -4.74 62.75
C ARG A 2 33.52 -5.43 61.36
N LYS A 3 34.07 -6.66 61.34
CA LYS A 3 34.27 -7.42 60.08
C LYS A 3 32.94 -7.88 59.44
N SER A 4 31.93 -8.21 60.25
CA SER A 4 30.59 -8.64 59.74
C SER A 4 29.81 -7.46 59.13
N ILE A 5 29.96 -6.25 59.69
CA ILE A 5 29.35 -5.04 59.14
C ILE A 5 29.98 -4.68 57.77
N LEU A 6 31.31 -4.87 57.63
CA LEU A 6 32.01 -4.58 56.36
C LEU A 6 31.60 -5.53 55.21
N VAL A 7 31.36 -6.79 55.53
CA VAL A 7 30.82 -7.79 54.56
C VAL A 7 29.40 -7.50 54.18
N LEU A 8 28.56 -7.05 55.09
CA LEU A 8 27.19 -6.66 54.83
C LEU A 8 27.11 -5.40 53.93
N LEU A 9 28.02 -4.45 54.14
CA LEU A 9 28.09 -3.24 53.32
C LEU A 9 28.55 -3.55 51.86
N LEU A 10 29.40 -4.57 51.66
CA LEU A 10 29.90 -4.98 50.36
C LEU A 10 28.81 -5.68 49.50
N ILE A 11 27.86 -6.35 50.17
CA ILE A 11 26.75 -7.03 49.48
C ILE A 11 25.70 -6.04 48.94
N LEU A 12 25.56 -4.87 49.58
CA LEU A 12 24.62 -3.84 49.17
C LEU A 12 25.04 -3.07 47.89
N THR A 13 26.30 -3.19 47.46
CA THR A 13 26.79 -2.52 46.24
C THR A 13 26.58 -3.32 44.95
N VAL A 14 26.05 -4.55 45.03
CA VAL A 14 25.61 -5.31 43.85
C VAL A 14 24.21 -4.82 43.46
N SER A 15 24.14 -3.55 43.13
CA SER A 15 22.93 -2.95 42.54
C SER A 15 22.63 -3.61 41.22
N CYS A 16 21.37 -3.99 41.05
CA CYS A 16 20.80 -4.50 39.79
C CYS A 16 21.27 -3.62 38.63
N ARG A 17 22.10 -4.16 37.74
CA ARG A 17 22.24 -3.59 36.40
C ARG A 17 20.92 -3.90 35.69
N GLU A 18 20.09 -2.89 35.49
CA GLU A 18 19.00 -2.98 34.52
C GLU A 18 19.64 -3.41 33.18
N SER A 19 19.15 -4.52 32.63
CA SER A 19 19.54 -4.91 31.29
C SER A 19 19.16 -3.77 30.36
N PRO A 20 20.08 -3.27 29.50
CA PRO A 20 19.73 -2.22 28.57
C PRO A 20 18.59 -2.70 27.68
N GLN A 21 17.41 -2.10 27.84
CA GLN A 21 16.30 -2.35 26.92
C GLN A 21 16.66 -1.71 25.58
N PRO A 22 16.54 -2.45 24.45
CA PRO A 22 16.68 -1.86 23.14
C PRO A 22 15.69 -0.69 23.03
N LYS A 23 16.17 0.46 22.58
CA LYS A 23 15.27 1.57 22.28
C LYS A 23 14.33 1.11 21.16
N PRO A 24 13.02 1.42 21.23
CA PRO A 24 12.12 1.16 20.13
C PRO A 24 12.66 1.83 18.86
N SER A 25 12.54 1.16 17.73
CA SER A 25 12.89 1.71 16.43
C SER A 25 12.11 3.01 16.22
N GLY A 26 12.83 4.10 15.92
CA GLY A 26 12.18 5.36 15.58
C GLY A 26 11.66 5.27 14.14
N PHE A 27 10.36 5.48 13.93
CA PHE A 27 9.82 5.64 12.59
C PHE A 27 10.07 7.04 12.07
N LEU A 28 10.25 7.16 10.75
CA LEU A 28 10.37 8.45 10.10
C LEU A 28 9.01 9.15 10.16
N ALA A 29 8.89 10.23 10.93
CA ALA A 29 7.65 10.99 11.09
C ALA A 29 7.46 11.99 9.93
N LEU A 30 7.39 11.50 8.69
CA LEU A 30 7.00 12.32 7.56
C LEU A 30 5.49 12.55 7.59
N ASN A 31 5.10 13.81 7.54
CA ASN A 31 3.69 14.22 7.41
C ASN A 31 3.48 14.72 5.99
N TYR A 32 2.51 14.14 5.31
CA TYR A 32 2.02 14.63 4.03
C TYR A 32 0.76 15.44 4.23
N ASP A 33 0.59 16.50 3.43
CA ASP A 33 -0.61 17.33 3.46
C ASP A 33 -1.85 16.50 3.16
N THR A 34 -3.01 17.00 3.63
CA THR A 34 -4.30 16.37 3.32
C THR A 34 -4.47 16.24 1.81
N SER A 35 -4.85 15.06 1.35
CA SER A 35 -5.13 14.78 -0.06
C SER A 35 -6.25 15.67 -0.58
N SER A 36 -6.05 16.22 -1.76
CA SER A 36 -7.07 16.94 -2.53
C SER A 36 -7.21 16.23 -3.87
N PHE A 37 -8.43 16.05 -4.34
CA PHE A 37 -8.71 15.20 -5.49
C PHE A 37 -9.35 16.01 -6.62
N LYS A 38 -9.20 15.50 -7.84
CA LYS A 38 -9.90 15.99 -9.03
C LYS A 38 -10.25 14.83 -9.93
N HIS A 39 -11.33 14.98 -10.68
CA HIS A 39 -11.72 14.05 -11.72
C HIS A 39 -10.59 13.88 -12.74
N LEU A 40 -10.29 12.63 -13.11
CA LEU A 40 -9.33 12.31 -14.15
C LEU A 40 -10.08 12.13 -15.48
N GLU A 41 -9.74 13.00 -16.44
CA GLU A 41 -10.24 12.94 -17.82
C GLU A 41 -9.24 12.15 -18.67
N ILE A 42 -9.59 10.93 -19.06
CA ILE A 42 -8.83 10.05 -19.96
C ILE A 42 -9.80 9.35 -20.90
N ASP A 43 -9.35 9.01 -22.07
CA ASP A 43 -10.14 8.25 -23.07
C ASP A 43 -10.05 6.75 -22.75
N CYS A 44 -10.73 6.35 -21.65
CA CYS A 44 -10.78 4.96 -21.16
C CYS A 44 -12.18 4.64 -20.65
N PRO A 45 -12.61 3.37 -20.67
CA PRO A 45 -13.97 2.98 -20.27
C PRO A 45 -14.13 2.97 -18.74
N PHE A 46 -13.49 3.89 -18.07
CA PHE A 46 -13.62 4.16 -16.64
C PHE A 46 -13.13 5.58 -16.32
N SER A 47 -13.67 6.13 -15.25
CA SER A 47 -13.25 7.42 -14.70
C SER A 47 -13.16 7.32 -13.16
N PHE A 48 -12.38 8.19 -12.54
CA PHE A 48 -12.23 8.28 -11.09
C PHE A 48 -11.63 9.62 -10.68
N GLU A 49 -11.58 9.89 -9.39
CA GLU A 49 -10.89 11.06 -8.85
C GLU A 49 -9.45 10.71 -8.44
N LYS A 50 -8.48 11.42 -8.99
CA LYS A 50 -7.08 11.31 -8.62
C LYS A 50 -6.62 12.41 -7.68
N ASN A 51 -5.62 12.14 -6.85
CA ASN A 51 -4.94 13.17 -6.06
C ASN A 51 -4.30 14.23 -6.97
N LEU A 52 -4.39 15.50 -6.57
CA LEU A 52 -3.76 16.62 -7.30
C LEU A 52 -2.24 16.48 -7.39
N LYS A 53 -1.58 15.87 -6.40
CA LYS A 53 -0.13 15.60 -6.37
C LYS A 53 0.31 14.50 -7.34
N ALA A 54 -0.63 13.68 -7.81
CA ALA A 54 -0.33 12.63 -8.77
C ALA A 54 -0.18 13.19 -10.18
N GLU A 55 0.93 12.91 -10.83
CA GLU A 55 1.16 13.11 -12.26
C GLU A 55 0.66 11.88 -13.01
N VAL A 56 -0.02 12.09 -14.14
CA VAL A 56 -0.55 11.00 -14.97
C VAL A 56 0.42 10.70 -16.08
N ASP A 57 0.79 9.45 -16.22
CA ASP A 57 1.66 8.96 -17.27
C ASP A 57 1.08 7.71 -17.94
N ILE A 58 1.16 7.65 -19.26
CA ILE A 58 0.75 6.52 -20.11
C ILE A 58 2.00 6.04 -20.86
N GLU A 59 2.70 5.08 -20.25
CA GLU A 59 3.98 4.60 -20.79
C GLU A 59 3.84 3.90 -22.15
N ASN A 60 2.70 3.27 -22.41
CA ASN A 60 2.50 2.52 -23.64
C ASN A 60 1.32 3.06 -24.47
N PRO A 61 1.59 3.79 -25.57
CA PRO A 61 0.54 4.32 -26.44
C PRO A 61 -0.40 3.27 -27.04
N ASN A 62 0.05 2.01 -27.16
CA ASN A 62 -0.78 0.91 -27.64
C ASN A 62 -1.72 0.34 -26.56
N ARG A 63 -1.58 0.81 -25.32
CA ARG A 63 -2.38 0.43 -24.17
C ARG A 63 -2.76 1.68 -23.38
N PRO A 64 -3.58 2.59 -23.94
CA PRO A 64 -3.83 3.91 -23.37
C PRO A 64 -4.53 3.85 -21.98
N CYS A 65 -5.18 2.74 -21.66
CA CYS A 65 -5.83 2.53 -20.37
C CYS A 65 -4.96 1.75 -19.36
N TRP A 66 -3.65 1.68 -19.61
CA TRP A 66 -2.64 1.36 -18.61
C TRP A 66 -2.04 2.67 -18.13
N VAL A 67 -2.51 3.13 -16.98
CA VAL A 67 -2.27 4.48 -16.47
C VAL A 67 -1.41 4.41 -15.23
N ASN A 68 -0.35 5.22 -15.17
CA ASN A 68 0.46 5.38 -13.98
C ASN A 68 0.13 6.71 -13.30
N LEU A 69 -0.07 6.66 -12.00
CA LEU A 69 -0.15 7.83 -11.14
C LEU A 69 1.19 7.96 -10.42
N THR A 70 2.02 8.89 -10.88
CA THR A 70 3.37 9.12 -10.36
C THR A 70 3.34 10.17 -9.25
N TYR A 71 4.00 9.88 -8.13
CA TYR A 71 4.16 10.77 -6.99
C TYR A 71 5.65 11.08 -6.79
N PRO A 72 6.18 12.14 -7.45
CA PRO A 72 7.62 12.42 -7.45
C PRO A 72 8.20 12.66 -6.06
N GLU A 73 7.45 13.37 -5.19
CA GLU A 73 7.87 13.66 -3.81
C GLU A 73 8.04 12.41 -2.93
N MET A 74 7.42 11.30 -3.32
CA MET A 74 7.42 10.02 -2.58
C MET A 74 8.25 8.95 -3.28
N ASN A 75 8.82 9.24 -4.46
CA ASN A 75 9.45 8.24 -5.34
C ASN A 75 8.57 7.00 -5.51
N ALA A 76 7.28 7.20 -5.76
CA ALA A 76 6.29 6.15 -5.82
C ALA A 76 5.38 6.29 -7.04
N LYS A 77 4.83 5.15 -7.47
CA LYS A 77 3.82 5.06 -8.52
C LYS A 77 2.69 4.14 -8.11
N ILE A 78 1.47 4.48 -8.52
CA ILE A 78 0.34 3.57 -8.56
C ILE A 78 0.15 3.18 -10.03
N TYR A 79 0.39 1.91 -10.32
CA TYR A 79 0.17 1.34 -11.66
C TYR A 79 -1.28 0.88 -11.76
N LEU A 80 -1.99 1.34 -12.78
CA LEU A 80 -3.35 0.94 -13.09
C LEU A 80 -3.37 0.19 -14.41
N THR A 81 -3.91 -1.02 -14.42
CA THR A 81 -3.99 -1.85 -15.61
C THR A 81 -5.43 -2.24 -15.87
N TYR A 82 -6.00 -1.70 -16.94
CA TYR A 82 -7.33 -2.05 -17.41
C TYR A 82 -7.27 -3.25 -18.35
N SER A 83 -8.24 -4.14 -18.20
CA SER A 83 -8.46 -5.29 -19.08
C SER A 83 -9.96 -5.45 -19.37
N PRO A 84 -10.39 -5.47 -20.64
CA PRO A 84 -11.78 -5.81 -20.95
C PRO A 84 -12.06 -7.28 -20.61
N VAL A 85 -13.24 -7.55 -20.08
CA VAL A 85 -13.69 -8.91 -19.82
C VAL A 85 -14.27 -9.52 -21.10
N ASN A 86 -13.62 -10.55 -21.61
CA ASN A 86 -14.00 -11.27 -22.83
C ASN A 86 -14.22 -12.76 -22.53
N ASN A 87 -15.21 -13.10 -21.72
CA ASN A 87 -15.46 -14.45 -21.20
C ASN A 87 -14.31 -15.05 -20.37
N ASN A 88 -13.38 -14.21 -19.89
CA ASN A 88 -12.17 -14.58 -19.16
C ASN A 88 -12.11 -13.99 -17.74
N LEU A 89 -13.26 -13.60 -17.17
CA LEU A 89 -13.32 -13.01 -15.83
C LEU A 89 -12.67 -13.92 -14.78
N ARG A 90 -12.88 -15.23 -14.87
CA ARG A 90 -12.29 -16.18 -13.92
C ARG A 90 -10.78 -16.15 -13.96
N GLU A 91 -10.17 -16.09 -15.13
CA GLU A 91 -8.72 -16.03 -15.33
C GLU A 91 -8.17 -14.71 -14.75
N LEU A 92 -8.84 -13.58 -15.04
CA LEU A 92 -8.47 -12.26 -14.51
C LEU A 92 -8.52 -12.23 -12.98
N LEU A 93 -9.57 -12.81 -12.38
CA LEU A 93 -9.70 -12.94 -10.92
C LEU A 93 -8.58 -13.80 -10.31
N ILE A 94 -8.29 -14.95 -10.91
CA ILE A 94 -7.21 -15.83 -10.45
C ILE A 94 -5.87 -15.11 -10.50
N ASP A 95 -5.59 -14.40 -11.58
CA ASP A 95 -4.32 -13.68 -11.74
C ASP A 95 -4.20 -12.51 -10.75
N ALA A 96 -5.28 -11.75 -10.54
CA ALA A 96 -5.30 -10.64 -9.58
C ALA A 96 -5.14 -11.13 -8.13
N GLN A 97 -5.78 -12.24 -7.76
CA GLN A 97 -5.68 -12.83 -6.42
C GLN A 97 -4.29 -13.44 -6.13
N LYS A 98 -3.56 -13.87 -7.16
CA LYS A 98 -2.18 -14.35 -7.02
C LYS A 98 -1.13 -13.24 -6.87
N LEU A 99 -1.47 -11.99 -7.20
CA LEU A 99 -0.50 -10.90 -7.11
C LEU A 99 0.02 -10.69 -5.68
N PRO A 100 -0.81 -10.65 -4.64
CA PRO A 100 -0.33 -10.53 -3.27
C PRO A 100 0.51 -11.72 -2.82
N GLU A 101 0.22 -12.93 -3.30
CA GLU A 101 0.97 -14.14 -2.93
C GLU A 101 2.46 -14.07 -3.30
N LYS A 102 2.82 -13.32 -4.36
CA LYS A 102 4.21 -13.10 -4.76
C LYS A 102 5.02 -12.34 -3.71
N HIS A 103 4.36 -11.65 -2.81
CA HIS A 103 4.98 -10.87 -1.74
C HIS A 103 5.14 -11.61 -0.43
N THR A 104 4.54 -12.80 -0.28
CA THR A 104 4.52 -13.60 0.98
C THR A 104 5.91 -13.91 1.53
N ILE A 105 6.94 -13.99 0.69
CA ILE A 105 8.32 -14.28 1.12
C ILE A 105 8.92 -13.14 1.97
N LYS A 106 8.48 -11.89 1.75
CA LYS A 106 9.02 -10.68 2.38
C LYS A 106 7.96 -9.86 3.12
N ALA A 107 6.71 -10.26 3.04
CA ALA A 107 5.62 -9.65 3.79
C ALA A 107 5.58 -10.23 5.20
N ASP A 108 5.41 -9.37 6.18
CA ASP A 108 5.13 -9.75 7.57
C ASP A 108 3.64 -10.04 7.75
N LEU A 109 2.78 -9.29 7.04
CA LEU A 109 1.34 -9.45 7.06
C LEU A 109 0.75 -9.09 5.68
N ILE A 110 -0.27 -9.83 5.27
CA ILE A 110 -1.12 -9.49 4.12
C ILE A 110 -2.57 -9.53 4.58
N GLU A 111 -3.23 -8.39 4.54
CA GLU A 111 -4.66 -8.26 4.83
C GLU A 111 -5.46 -8.07 3.55
N ALA A 112 -6.57 -8.78 3.42
CA ALA A 112 -7.49 -8.66 2.30
C ALA A 112 -8.84 -8.11 2.79
N SER A 113 -9.31 -7.05 2.16
CA SER A 113 -10.63 -6.45 2.41
C SER A 113 -11.49 -6.57 1.17
N ILE A 114 -12.72 -7.07 1.33
CA ILE A 114 -13.72 -7.06 0.26
C ILE A 114 -14.19 -5.63 0.04
N TYR A 115 -14.30 -5.24 -1.21
CA TYR A 115 -14.85 -3.95 -1.62
C TYR A 115 -16.11 -4.13 -2.46
N GLU A 116 -17.18 -3.44 -2.08
CA GLU A 116 -18.47 -3.47 -2.77
C GLU A 116 -19.04 -2.06 -2.84
N ASN A 117 -19.38 -1.61 -4.03
CA ASN A 117 -20.07 -0.35 -4.30
C ASN A 117 -21.18 -0.59 -5.33
N GLU A 118 -22.35 -0.94 -4.84
CA GLU A 118 -23.52 -1.24 -5.68
C GLU A 118 -23.94 -0.04 -6.54
N LYS A 119 -23.78 1.19 -6.03
CA LYS A 119 -24.14 2.42 -6.75
C LYS A 119 -23.36 2.58 -8.04
N ASN A 120 -22.08 2.23 -8.03
CA ASN A 120 -21.18 2.33 -9.17
C ASN A 120 -20.99 0.98 -9.88
N ASN A 121 -21.71 -0.06 -9.45
CA ASN A 121 -21.55 -1.45 -9.94
C ASN A 121 -20.08 -1.89 -9.93
N THR A 122 -19.40 -1.67 -8.79
CA THR A 122 -17.97 -1.90 -8.66
C THR A 122 -17.69 -2.83 -7.47
N PHE A 123 -17.07 -3.97 -7.75
CA PHE A 123 -16.78 -5.03 -6.79
C PHE A 123 -15.30 -5.41 -6.89
N GLY A 124 -14.71 -5.83 -5.79
CA GLY A 124 -13.31 -6.24 -5.83
C GLY A 124 -12.70 -6.53 -4.47
N ASN A 125 -11.39 -6.55 -4.41
CA ASN A 125 -10.64 -6.70 -3.18
C ASN A 125 -9.54 -5.64 -3.12
N PHE A 126 -9.26 -5.20 -1.90
CA PHE A 126 -8.09 -4.40 -1.55
C PHE A 126 -7.17 -5.23 -0.65
N TYR A 127 -5.91 -5.31 -1.01
CA TYR A 127 -4.87 -6.01 -0.27
C TYR A 127 -3.88 -5.01 0.29
N GLU A 128 -3.65 -5.07 1.60
CA GLU A 128 -2.60 -4.31 2.27
C GLU A 128 -1.47 -5.26 2.65
N VAL A 129 -0.25 -4.86 2.36
CA VAL A 129 0.95 -5.66 2.60
C VAL A 129 1.88 -4.89 3.51
N GLU A 130 2.27 -5.50 4.62
CA GLU A 130 3.24 -4.98 5.56
C GLU A 130 4.57 -5.75 5.41
N GLY A 131 5.66 -5.08 5.77
CA GLY A 131 7.00 -5.64 5.66
C GLY A 131 7.77 -5.20 4.41
N ASP A 132 8.95 -5.78 4.19
CA ASP A 132 9.88 -5.41 3.12
C ASP A 132 9.46 -5.97 1.74
N ALA A 133 8.16 -5.98 1.47
CA ALA A 133 7.59 -6.39 0.20
C ALA A 133 7.81 -5.32 -0.89
N ALA A 134 7.77 -5.72 -2.15
CA ALA A 134 7.95 -4.80 -3.27
C ALA A 134 6.73 -3.90 -3.50
N SER A 135 5.55 -4.29 -3.02
CA SER A 135 4.31 -3.51 -3.11
C SER A 135 3.59 -3.55 -1.77
N GLN A 136 3.19 -2.38 -1.25
CA GLN A 136 2.49 -2.25 0.02
C GLN A 136 0.97 -2.23 -0.10
N ALA A 137 0.44 -2.09 -1.29
CA ALA A 137 -0.99 -2.28 -1.53
C ALA A 137 -1.26 -2.66 -2.99
N GLN A 138 -2.29 -3.48 -3.16
CA GLN A 138 -2.79 -3.93 -4.45
C GLN A 138 -4.31 -4.01 -4.38
N PHE A 139 -4.97 -3.87 -5.53
CA PHE A 139 -6.41 -4.05 -5.62
C PHE A 139 -6.81 -4.55 -7.00
N TYR A 140 -8.00 -5.07 -7.08
CA TYR A 140 -8.73 -5.20 -8.34
C TYR A 140 -10.18 -4.75 -8.16
N LEU A 141 -10.76 -4.24 -9.24
CA LEU A 141 -12.15 -3.83 -9.34
C LEU A 141 -12.75 -4.37 -10.64
N THR A 142 -14.02 -4.74 -10.62
CA THR A 142 -14.75 -5.24 -11.76
C THR A 142 -16.24 -4.94 -11.62
N ASP A 143 -16.94 -4.85 -12.76
CA ASP A 143 -18.40 -4.89 -12.82
C ASP A 143 -18.94 -6.32 -13.00
N SER A 144 -18.05 -7.31 -12.98
CA SER A 144 -18.30 -8.73 -13.20
C SER A 144 -18.75 -9.11 -14.61
N THR A 145 -18.82 -8.18 -15.55
CA THR A 145 -19.35 -8.41 -16.91
C THR A 145 -18.43 -7.95 -18.02
N SER A 146 -17.95 -6.72 -17.97
CA SER A 146 -17.27 -6.06 -19.08
C SER A 146 -15.91 -5.46 -18.70
N HIS A 147 -15.74 -5.05 -17.45
CA HIS A 147 -14.62 -4.24 -17.01
C HIS A 147 -13.84 -4.90 -15.89
N PHE A 148 -12.52 -4.81 -15.98
CA PHE A 148 -11.59 -5.27 -14.96
C PHE A 148 -10.42 -4.30 -14.84
N LEU A 149 -10.18 -3.78 -13.64
CA LEU A 149 -9.07 -2.88 -13.34
C LEU A 149 -8.24 -3.45 -12.20
N THR A 150 -6.94 -3.52 -12.36
CA THR A 150 -6.01 -3.80 -11.26
C THR A 150 -5.17 -2.58 -10.96
N GLY A 151 -4.74 -2.45 -9.70
CA GLY A 151 -3.79 -1.44 -9.32
C GLY A 151 -2.85 -1.92 -8.23
N ALA A 152 -1.63 -1.33 -8.22
CA ALA A 152 -0.60 -1.65 -7.23
C ALA A 152 0.31 -0.45 -6.99
N ILE A 153 0.76 -0.28 -5.74
CA ILE A 153 1.78 0.73 -5.37
C ILE A 153 3.17 0.11 -5.52
N TYR A 154 4.08 0.88 -6.12
CA TYR A 154 5.50 0.57 -6.10
C TYR A 154 6.32 1.81 -5.74
N PHE A 155 7.37 1.62 -4.94
CA PHE A 155 8.36 2.62 -4.60
C PHE A 155 9.62 2.41 -5.43
N GLU A 156 10.17 3.48 -5.98
CA GLU A 156 11.45 3.46 -6.71
C GLU A 156 12.63 3.50 -5.71
N ALA A 157 12.58 2.64 -4.70
CA ALA A 157 13.60 2.51 -3.67
C ALA A 157 13.76 1.04 -3.26
N LYS A 158 14.89 0.70 -2.63
CA LYS A 158 14.99 -0.62 -1.98
C LYS A 158 13.91 -0.71 -0.90
N PRO A 159 13.18 -1.83 -0.85
CA PRO A 159 12.20 -2.05 0.21
C PRO A 159 12.87 -1.86 1.58
N ASN A 160 12.37 -0.90 2.32
CA ASN A 160 12.65 -0.66 3.72
C ASN A 160 11.35 -0.13 4.31
N TYR A 161 10.56 -1.04 4.84
CA TYR A 161 9.19 -0.77 5.26
C TYR A 161 9.08 0.42 6.20
N ASP A 162 9.95 0.48 7.21
CA ASP A 162 9.92 1.56 8.20
C ASP A 162 10.11 2.96 7.58
N SER A 163 10.92 3.06 6.52
CA SER A 163 11.18 4.34 5.87
C SER A 163 10.10 4.78 4.90
N ILE A 164 9.42 3.82 4.25
CA ILE A 164 8.36 4.11 3.27
C ILE A 164 6.96 4.14 3.88
N LEU A 165 6.78 3.66 5.12
CA LEU A 165 5.48 3.51 5.78
C LEU A 165 4.61 4.77 5.72
N PRO A 166 5.10 6.00 6.03
CA PRO A 166 4.26 7.19 5.94
C PRO A 166 3.74 7.47 4.53
N ALA A 167 4.58 7.24 3.51
CA ALA A 167 4.19 7.38 2.12
C ALA A 167 3.23 6.27 1.67
N ALA A 168 3.48 5.03 2.10
CA ALA A 168 2.60 3.91 1.83
C ALA A 168 1.20 4.14 2.40
N ASP A 169 1.09 4.61 3.65
CA ASP A 169 -0.18 4.93 4.29
C ASP A 169 -0.93 6.08 3.61
N TYR A 170 -0.18 7.06 3.11
CA TYR A 170 -0.77 8.14 2.30
C TYR A 170 -1.35 7.59 0.99
N LEU A 171 -0.59 6.80 0.24
CA LEU A 171 -1.01 6.25 -1.03
C LEU A 171 -2.11 5.18 -0.91
N LYS A 172 -2.14 4.43 0.18
CA LYS A 172 -3.27 3.53 0.49
C LYS A 172 -4.59 4.28 0.60
N LYS A 173 -4.59 5.47 1.21
CA LYS A 173 -5.79 6.33 1.29
C LYS A 173 -6.20 6.85 -0.09
N ASP A 174 -5.23 7.21 -0.92
CA ASP A 174 -5.48 7.65 -2.30
C ASP A 174 -6.09 6.52 -3.15
N ILE A 175 -5.61 5.27 -3.00
CA ILE A 175 -6.21 4.11 -3.65
C ILE A 175 -7.65 3.90 -3.17
N ARG A 176 -7.92 3.98 -1.87
CA ARG A 176 -9.28 3.83 -1.35
C ARG A 176 -10.23 4.89 -1.94
N HIS A 177 -9.78 6.14 -2.04
CA HIS A 177 -10.55 7.21 -2.68
C HIS A 177 -10.79 6.93 -4.17
N LEU A 178 -9.75 6.47 -4.90
CA LEU A 178 -9.89 6.03 -6.29
C LEU A 178 -10.96 4.94 -6.41
N MET A 179 -10.90 3.90 -5.57
CA MET A 179 -11.88 2.80 -5.58
C MET A 179 -13.30 3.30 -5.32
N GLU A 180 -13.47 4.24 -4.36
CA GLU A 180 -14.78 4.82 -3.99
C GLU A 180 -15.39 5.67 -5.10
N THR A 181 -14.54 6.34 -5.90
CA THR A 181 -14.98 7.28 -6.94
C THR A 181 -15.01 6.67 -8.34
N LEU A 182 -14.49 5.45 -8.50
CA LEU A 182 -14.46 4.77 -9.80
C LEU A 182 -15.87 4.57 -10.37
N LYS A 183 -15.98 4.85 -11.66
CA LYS A 183 -17.19 4.61 -12.47
C LYS A 183 -16.77 3.97 -13.78
N TRP A 184 -17.55 3.01 -14.24
CA TRP A 184 -17.43 2.42 -15.56
C TRP A 184 -18.22 3.24 -16.57
N GLU A 185 -17.74 3.31 -17.83
CA GLU A 185 -18.37 4.04 -18.95
C GLU A 185 -18.82 3.08 -20.06
#